data_6bb5531de9037b10b786eeb45dabb02f
#
_entry.id   6bb5531de9037b10b786eeb45dabb02f
#
_cell.length_a   1.000
_cell.length_b   1.000
_cell.length_c   1.000
_cell.angle_alpha   90.00
_cell.angle_beta   90.00
_cell.angle_gamma   90.00
#
_symmetry.space_group_name_H-M   'P 1'
#
loop_
_entity.id
_entity.type
_entity.pdbx_description
1 polymer ?
#
loop_
_entity_poly.entity_id
_entity_poly.type
_entity_poly.pdbx_seq_one_letter_code
_entity_poly.pdbx_strand_id
1 'polypeptide(L)'
;INDSDSSVLTRQKIATWLVKAQPINFAQLSPLITQQHADCPVAQNILKNHIASVEALISDTRADTDLPVVLLGGLGQFTQMLLSEKIKSFVISAKGDALDGACLLAEITLRKRKLVTEQGCLTY
;
A
#
# COMPACT_ATOMS: atom_id res chain seq x y z
N ILE A 1 -5.06 -14.27 41.52
CA ILE A 1 -4.76 -14.77 40.15
C ILE A 1 -3.62 -13.92 39.66
N ASN A 2 -2.41 -14.52 39.55
CA ASN A 2 -1.16 -13.77 39.31
C ASN A 2 -1.13 -13.18 37.90
N ASP A 3 -0.79 -11.90 37.79
CA ASP A 3 -0.56 -11.14 36.54
C ASP A 3 0.46 -11.83 35.59
N SER A 4 1.39 -12.58 36.15
CA SER A 4 2.38 -13.35 35.40
C SER A 4 1.77 -14.50 34.57
N ASP A 5 0.70 -15.12 35.04
CA ASP A 5 0.05 -16.25 34.36
C ASP A 5 -0.74 -15.77 33.12
N SER A 6 -1.38 -14.60 33.22
CA SER A 6 -2.07 -13.96 32.08
C SER A 6 -1.12 -13.54 30.97
N SER A 7 0.07 -13.04 31.31
CA SER A 7 1.08 -12.61 30.33
C SER A 7 1.70 -13.79 29.57
N VAL A 8 1.92 -14.92 30.24
CA VAL A 8 2.44 -16.15 29.61
C VAL A 8 1.43 -16.74 28.63
N LEU A 9 0.15 -16.82 29.02
CA LEU A 9 -0.94 -17.27 28.15
C LEU A 9 -1.09 -16.38 26.89
N THR A 10 -0.93 -15.07 27.05
CA THR A 10 -0.99 -14.12 25.95
C THR A 10 0.17 -14.33 24.97
N ARG A 11 1.38 -14.49 25.47
CA ARG A 11 2.57 -14.79 24.63
C ARG A 11 2.43 -16.08 23.86
N GLN A 12 1.93 -17.16 24.49
CA GLN A 12 1.70 -18.44 23.84
C GLN A 12 0.65 -18.34 22.73
N LYS A 13 -0.44 -17.60 22.95
CA LYS A 13 -1.48 -17.35 21.93
C LYS A 13 -0.92 -16.59 20.74
N ILE A 14 -0.13 -15.55 20.98
CA ILE A 14 0.53 -14.78 19.93
C ILE A 14 1.50 -15.67 19.14
N ALA A 15 2.35 -16.46 19.81
CA ALA A 15 3.28 -17.37 19.15
C ALA A 15 2.55 -18.40 18.28
N THR A 16 1.47 -19.00 18.80
CA THR A 16 0.63 -19.97 18.06
C THR A 16 -0.04 -19.31 16.86
N TRP A 17 -0.51 -18.06 17.00
CA TRP A 17 -1.10 -17.29 15.91
C TRP A 17 -0.05 -16.98 14.83
N LEU A 18 1.15 -16.53 15.22
CA LEU A 18 2.24 -16.18 14.30
C LEU A 18 2.66 -17.33 13.38
N VAL A 19 2.67 -18.56 13.91
CA VAL A 19 3.03 -19.76 13.11
C VAL A 19 2.08 -19.98 11.93
N LYS A 20 0.81 -19.58 12.06
CA LYS A 20 -0.23 -19.79 11.04
C LYS A 20 -0.64 -18.50 10.31
N ALA A 21 -0.14 -17.34 10.74
CA ALA A 21 -0.55 -16.08 10.20
C ALA A 21 -0.09 -15.90 8.75
N GLN A 22 -1.02 -15.52 7.89
CA GLN A 22 -0.82 -15.15 6.51
C GLN A 22 -0.76 -13.61 6.39
N PRO A 23 -0.22 -13.05 5.31
CA PRO A 23 -0.19 -11.60 5.10
C PRO A 23 -1.54 -10.91 5.32
N ILE A 24 -2.64 -11.54 4.94
CA ILE A 24 -3.99 -11.01 5.16
C ILE A 24 -4.34 -10.85 6.64
N ASN A 25 -3.83 -11.73 7.50
CA ASN A 25 -4.08 -11.66 8.94
C ASN A 25 -3.37 -10.44 9.55
N PHE A 26 -2.19 -10.09 9.08
CA PHE A 26 -1.50 -8.86 9.48
C PHE A 26 -2.22 -7.62 8.93
N ALA A 27 -2.69 -7.66 7.68
CA ALA A 27 -3.44 -6.56 7.09
C ALA A 27 -4.71 -6.22 7.87
N GLN A 28 -5.37 -7.22 8.47
CA GLN A 28 -6.54 -7.04 9.33
C GLN A 28 -6.25 -6.25 10.62
N LEU A 29 -4.99 -6.12 11.03
CA LEU A 29 -4.60 -5.30 12.18
C LEU A 29 -4.48 -3.81 11.84
N SER A 30 -4.34 -3.46 10.55
CA SER A 30 -4.16 -2.08 10.11
C SER A 30 -5.26 -1.12 10.58
N PRO A 31 -6.56 -1.46 10.53
CA PRO A 31 -7.62 -0.59 11.03
C PRO A 31 -7.48 -0.27 12.52
N LEU A 32 -7.03 -1.23 13.33
CA LEU A 32 -6.82 -1.01 14.76
C LEU A 32 -5.73 0.03 15.01
N ILE A 33 -4.63 -0.05 14.26
CA ILE A 33 -3.52 0.89 14.38
C ILE A 33 -3.96 2.29 13.91
N THR A 34 -4.63 2.40 12.78
CA THR A 34 -5.06 3.69 12.22
C THR A 34 -6.16 4.36 13.04
N GLN A 35 -7.02 3.61 13.71
CA GLN A 35 -8.09 4.15 14.57
C GLN A 35 -7.59 4.52 15.96
N GLN A 36 -6.63 3.78 16.52
CA GLN A 36 -6.18 3.95 17.91
C GLN A 36 -4.89 4.77 18.04
N HIS A 37 -4.33 5.28 16.95
CA HIS A 37 -3.03 5.97 17.00
C HIS A 37 -3.04 7.24 17.85
N ALA A 38 -4.19 7.88 18.05
CA ALA A 38 -4.29 9.08 18.89
C ALA A 38 -4.02 8.78 20.38
N ASP A 39 -4.47 7.61 20.86
CA ASP A 39 -4.50 7.29 22.28
C ASP A 39 -3.53 6.14 22.66
N CYS A 40 -2.91 5.48 21.69
CA CYS A 40 -2.05 4.33 21.92
C CYS A 40 -0.61 4.61 21.49
N PRO A 41 0.37 4.74 22.42
CA PRO A 41 1.77 5.00 22.10
C PRO A 41 2.40 3.94 21.19
N VAL A 42 1.96 2.69 21.29
CA VAL A 42 2.46 1.60 20.44
C VAL A 42 1.99 1.82 19.01
N ALA A 43 0.71 2.14 18.81
CA ALA A 43 0.17 2.45 17.48
C ALA A 43 0.84 3.68 16.85
N GLN A 44 1.09 4.74 17.66
CA GLN A 44 1.84 5.91 17.22
C GLN A 44 3.24 5.57 16.74
N ASN A 45 3.96 4.73 17.48
CA ASN A 45 5.32 4.32 17.10
C ASN A 45 5.34 3.48 15.82
N ILE A 46 4.37 2.59 15.66
CA ILE A 46 4.21 1.79 14.43
C ILE A 46 3.95 2.71 13.23
N LEU A 47 3.04 3.68 13.35
CA LEU A 47 2.76 4.65 12.29
C LEU A 47 3.95 5.54 11.98
N LYS A 48 4.65 6.04 13.00
CA LYS A 48 5.85 6.84 12.82
C LYS A 48 6.91 6.10 12.01
N ASN A 49 7.16 4.83 12.34
CA ASN A 49 8.10 3.99 11.61
C ASN A 49 7.61 3.70 10.17
N HIS A 50 6.31 3.47 9.98
CA HIS A 50 5.72 3.30 8.67
C HIS A 50 5.94 4.54 7.79
N ILE A 51 5.60 5.73 8.30
CA ILE A 51 5.78 6.99 7.56
C ILE A 51 7.25 7.22 7.21
N ALA A 52 8.16 7.05 8.17
CA ALA A 52 9.59 7.21 7.91
C ALA A 52 10.08 6.25 6.80
N SER A 53 9.61 5.00 6.81
CA SER A 53 9.97 4.01 5.77
C SER A 53 9.41 4.40 4.40
N VAL A 54 8.17 4.90 4.34
CA VAL A 54 7.55 5.35 3.08
C VAL A 54 8.27 6.59 2.54
N GLU A 55 8.61 7.55 3.39
CA GLU A 55 9.34 8.76 2.99
C GLU A 55 10.75 8.43 2.48
N ALA A 56 11.45 7.51 3.15
CA ALA A 56 12.74 7.02 2.68
C ALA A 56 12.61 6.35 1.31
N LEU A 57 11.63 5.45 1.14
CA LEU A 57 11.38 4.77 -0.14
C LEU A 57 11.08 5.76 -1.27
N ILE A 58 10.24 6.77 -1.02
CA ILE A 58 9.93 7.81 -1.99
C ILE A 58 11.20 8.60 -2.35
N SER A 59 11.98 8.99 -1.35
CA SER A 59 13.20 9.77 -1.55
C SER A 59 14.23 8.98 -2.36
N ASP A 60 14.45 7.72 -2.01
CA ASP A 60 15.41 6.84 -2.69
C ASP A 60 14.98 6.53 -4.13
N THR A 61 13.68 6.28 -4.34
CA THR A 61 13.15 5.98 -5.67
C THR A 61 13.17 7.20 -6.59
N ARG A 62 12.91 8.38 -6.05
CA ARG A 62 12.96 9.62 -6.84
C ARG A 62 14.38 10.07 -7.13
N ALA A 63 15.31 9.84 -6.19
CA ALA A 63 16.72 10.23 -6.30
C ALA A 63 16.93 11.54 -7.09
N ASP A 64 17.33 11.42 -8.35
CA ASP A 64 17.62 12.54 -9.25
C ASP A 64 16.49 12.83 -10.26
N THR A 65 15.27 12.35 -10.01
CA THR A 65 14.13 12.55 -10.92
C THR A 65 13.06 13.47 -10.33
N ASP A 66 12.41 14.24 -11.18
CA ASP A 66 11.25 15.08 -10.82
C ASP A 66 9.90 14.37 -11.03
N LEU A 67 9.90 13.05 -11.13
CA LEU A 67 8.69 12.27 -11.35
C LEU A 67 7.72 12.43 -10.17
N PRO A 68 6.42 12.60 -10.45
CA PRO A 68 5.41 12.62 -9.42
C PRO A 68 5.21 11.23 -8.79
N VAL A 69 4.73 11.22 -7.56
CA VAL A 69 4.43 9.99 -6.80
C VAL A 69 2.93 9.84 -6.69
N VAL A 70 2.45 8.61 -6.84
CA VAL A 70 1.05 8.25 -6.58
C VAL A 70 1.02 7.18 -5.52
N LEU A 71 0.25 7.39 -4.46
CA LEU A 71 0.02 6.41 -3.42
C LEU A 71 -1.28 5.64 -3.71
N LEU A 72 -1.15 4.33 -3.87
CA LEU A 72 -2.26 3.42 -4.15
C LEU A 72 -2.50 2.46 -2.98
N GLY A 73 -3.70 1.84 -2.99
CA GLY A 73 -4.09 0.85 -1.99
C GLY A 73 -4.79 1.43 -0.77
N GLY A 74 -5.30 0.56 0.09
CA GLY A 74 -6.17 0.92 1.21
C GLY A 74 -5.56 1.88 2.24
N LEU A 75 -4.24 1.85 2.43
CA LEU A 75 -3.53 2.76 3.33
C LEU A 75 -3.00 4.02 2.62
N GLY A 76 -3.08 4.10 1.29
CA GLY A 76 -2.46 5.17 0.52
C GLY A 76 -2.94 6.56 0.93
N GLN A 77 -4.25 6.78 0.99
CA GLN A 77 -4.84 8.07 1.40
C GLN A 77 -4.50 8.42 2.85
N PHE A 78 -4.57 7.44 3.76
CA PHE A 78 -4.23 7.65 5.16
C PHE A 78 -2.74 8.00 5.32
N THR A 79 -1.86 7.27 4.65
CA THR A 79 -0.42 7.53 4.63
C THR A 79 -0.13 8.93 4.09
N GLN A 80 -0.78 9.34 3.00
CA GLN A 80 -0.60 10.66 2.38
C GLN A 80 -0.87 11.81 3.37
N MET A 81 -1.89 11.69 4.22
CA MET A 81 -2.19 12.73 5.22
C MET A 81 -1.08 12.90 6.26
N LEU A 82 -0.31 11.86 6.54
CA LEU A 82 0.72 11.82 7.58
C LEU A 82 2.14 12.12 7.06
N LEU A 83 2.35 12.16 5.74
CA LEU A 83 3.65 12.51 5.15
C LEU A 83 4.06 13.94 5.48
N SER A 84 5.36 14.20 5.48
CA SER A 84 5.91 15.57 5.59
C SER A 84 5.49 16.42 4.38
N GLU A 85 5.38 17.73 4.59
CA GLU A 85 4.99 18.68 3.53
C GLU A 85 5.93 18.62 2.31
N LYS A 86 7.22 18.38 2.54
CA LYS A 86 8.21 18.17 1.49
C LYS A 86 7.82 16.99 0.58
N ILE A 87 7.46 15.86 1.15
CA ILE A 87 7.10 14.66 0.39
C ILE A 87 5.71 14.83 -0.24
N LYS A 88 4.75 15.43 0.47
CA LYS A 88 3.41 15.74 -0.07
C LYS A 88 3.46 16.56 -1.36
N SER A 89 4.43 17.46 -1.50
CA SER A 89 4.57 18.28 -2.72
C SER A 89 4.84 17.45 -3.98
N PHE A 90 5.31 16.24 -3.84
CA PHE A 90 5.55 15.30 -4.96
C PHE A 90 4.37 14.37 -5.22
N VAL A 91 3.43 14.28 -4.27
CA VAL A 91 2.31 13.33 -4.35
C VAL A 91 1.17 13.96 -5.15
N ILE A 92 0.73 13.23 -6.16
CA ILE A 92 -0.43 13.60 -6.98
C ILE A 92 -1.54 12.56 -6.82
N SER A 93 -2.77 12.95 -7.09
CA SER A 93 -3.90 12.03 -7.09
C SER A 93 -3.81 11.03 -8.24
N ALA A 94 -4.19 9.78 -7.97
CA ALA A 94 -4.35 8.78 -9.01
C ALA A 94 -5.45 9.20 -10.00
N LYS A 95 -5.25 8.94 -11.29
CA LYS A 95 -6.26 9.18 -12.35
C LYS A 95 -7.31 8.08 -12.43
N GLY A 96 -7.05 6.95 -11.80
CA GLY A 96 -7.89 5.78 -11.74
C GLY A 96 -7.31 4.75 -10.79
N ASP A 97 -8.01 3.64 -10.62
CA ASP A 97 -7.55 2.50 -9.82
C ASP A 97 -6.91 1.40 -10.70
N ALA A 98 -6.57 0.26 -10.07
CA ALA A 98 -5.97 -0.87 -10.76
C ALA A 98 -6.92 -1.50 -11.80
N LEU A 99 -8.24 -1.41 -11.57
CA LEU A 99 -9.26 -1.92 -12.50
C LEU A 99 -9.34 -1.02 -13.73
N ASP A 100 -9.33 0.30 -13.54
CA ASP A 100 -9.29 1.27 -14.66
C ASP A 100 -8.06 1.02 -15.54
N GLY A 101 -6.90 0.80 -14.91
CA GLY A 101 -5.66 0.47 -15.62
C GLY A 101 -5.75 -0.85 -16.40
N ALA A 102 -6.34 -1.88 -15.83
CA ALA A 102 -6.55 -3.16 -16.49
C ALA A 102 -7.51 -3.04 -17.69
N CYS A 103 -8.59 -2.30 -17.55
CA CYS A 103 -9.53 -2.01 -18.64
C CYS A 103 -8.85 -1.27 -19.79
N LEU A 104 -8.05 -0.25 -19.48
CA LEU A 104 -7.30 0.52 -20.47
C LEU A 104 -6.30 -0.37 -21.23
N LEU A 105 -5.56 -1.23 -20.53
CA LEU A 105 -4.64 -2.17 -21.18
C LEU A 105 -5.35 -3.16 -22.09
N ALA A 106 -6.52 -3.66 -21.68
CA ALA A 106 -7.34 -4.55 -22.50
C ALA A 106 -7.81 -3.83 -23.78
N GLU A 107 -8.26 -2.59 -23.68
CA GLU A 107 -8.69 -1.77 -24.83
C GLU A 107 -7.53 -1.52 -25.82
N ILE A 108 -6.37 -1.12 -25.31
CA ILE A 108 -5.17 -0.89 -26.15
C ILE A 108 -4.78 -2.18 -26.89
N THR A 109 -4.84 -3.33 -26.21
CA THR A 109 -4.50 -4.62 -26.79
C THR A 109 -5.47 -5.02 -27.89
N LEU A 110 -6.77 -4.81 -27.69
CA LEU A 110 -7.81 -5.07 -28.70
C LEU A 110 -7.66 -4.17 -29.92
N ARG A 111 -7.36 -2.90 -29.73
CA ARG A 111 -7.11 -1.94 -30.84
C ARG A 111 -5.90 -2.37 -31.67
N LYS A 112 -4.79 -2.75 -31.02
CA LYS A 112 -3.61 -3.26 -31.73
C LYS A 112 -3.91 -4.53 -32.55
N ARG A 113 -4.68 -5.47 -32.02
CA ARG A 113 -5.09 -6.69 -32.74
C ARG A 113 -5.92 -6.36 -33.98
N LYS A 114 -6.91 -5.44 -33.88
CA LYS A 114 -7.72 -5.01 -35.03
C LYS A 114 -6.86 -4.44 -36.15
N LEU A 115 -5.92 -3.55 -35.84
CA LEU A 115 -5.02 -2.95 -36.82
C LEU A 115 -4.17 -4.00 -37.56
N VAL A 116 -3.65 -5.02 -36.85
CA VAL A 116 -2.89 -6.12 -37.47
C VAL A 116 -3.77 -6.96 -38.40
N THR A 117 -5.02 -7.20 -38.03
CA THR A 117 -5.96 -8.00 -38.86
C THR A 117 -6.38 -7.25 -40.12
N GLU A 118 -6.57 -5.92 -40.04
CA GLU A 118 -6.93 -5.10 -41.20
C GLU A 118 -5.75 -4.94 -42.16
N GLN A 119 -4.50 -4.89 -41.69
CA GLN A 119 -3.31 -4.84 -42.54
C GLN A 119 -2.94 -6.19 -43.19
N GLY A 120 -3.37 -7.30 -42.54
CA GLY A 120 -3.14 -8.65 -43.08
C GLY A 120 -4.11 -9.07 -44.21
N CYS A 121 -5.16 -8.28 -44.46
CA CYS A 121 -6.18 -8.60 -45.48
C CYS A 121 -5.94 -7.90 -46.84
N LEU A 122 -4.77 -7.24 -47.01
CA LEU A 122 -4.43 -6.50 -48.24
C LEU A 122 -3.33 -7.18 -49.09
N THR A 123 -3.17 -8.48 -48.96
CA THR A 123 -2.25 -9.23 -49.81
C THR A 123 -2.94 -10.48 -50.36
N TYR A 124 -3.82 -10.29 -51.36
CA TYR A 124 -4.01 -11.22 -52.51
C TYR A 124 -4.67 -10.47 -53.64
#